data_91c6b4f440a81a59b33e06e8337c0b9f
#
_entry.id   91c6b4f440a81a59b33e06e8337c0b9f
#
_cell.length_a   1.000
_cell.length_b   1.000
_cell.length_c   1.000
_cell.angle_alpha   90.00
_cell.angle_beta   90.00
_cell.angle_gamma   90.00
#
_symmetry.space_group_name_H-M   'P 1'
#
loop_
_entity.id
_entity.type
_entity.pdbx_description
1 polymer ?
#
loop_
_entity_poly.entity_id
_entity_poly.type
_entity_poly.pdbx_seq_one_letter_code
_entity_poly.pdbx_strand_id
1 'polypeptide(L)'
;VDLQVNGFGGRAFNDPALTGEDVLRISCTLDRFGVTSYCPTVTTDSRGALLQAMTTLARACEQSAEVARRVPGFHLEGPYISPEDGPRGAHSRQHVRPPDADEFQRLQDAADGRICILTLSPEYEASTAFIARVAATGVLVAIGHTSATTDQIRAAVDAGARLSTHLGNGAHGQLRRHPNYIWDQLAEDRLCASLIVDGHHLPAAVVKTFVRAKSPARCILISDVTALGGVPPGRYETPGLEPVELLADGRPVVAGQWQILAGAAVPITAGIANVLRFTDEPLSSAVDMASTRPAALLGRSQPWLLVGQPTNLVAFHLPGADQLTPVGEVEVVATINAGRLVFGELPPA
;
A
#
# COMPACT_ATOMS: atom_id res chain seq x y z
N VAL A 1 -1.85 -6.81 -7.98
CA VAL A 1 -1.57 -5.37 -7.98
C VAL A 1 -1.51 -4.89 -6.54
N ASP A 2 -0.38 -4.33 -6.12
CA ASP A 2 -0.16 -3.85 -4.76
C ASP A 2 0.07 -2.33 -4.76
N LEU A 3 -0.85 -1.58 -4.13
CA LEU A 3 -0.80 -0.12 -4.15
C LEU A 3 0.17 0.48 -3.11
N GLN A 4 0.75 -0.35 -2.26
CA GLN A 4 1.62 0.12 -1.18
C GLN A 4 2.71 -0.91 -0.87
N VAL A 5 3.91 -0.63 -1.39
CA VAL A 5 5.14 -1.40 -1.16
C VAL A 5 6.25 -0.41 -0.82
N ASN A 6 6.77 -0.48 0.39
CA ASN A 6 7.80 0.45 0.90
C ASN A 6 9.23 -0.04 0.62
N GLY A 7 9.37 -1.31 0.27
CA GLY A 7 10.64 -1.96 0.00
C GLY A 7 10.55 -3.47 0.08
N PHE A 8 11.68 -4.18 -0.09
CA PHE A 8 11.79 -5.61 0.09
C PHE A 8 13.28 -6.05 0.17
N GLY A 9 13.57 -7.16 0.87
CA GLY A 9 14.89 -7.79 0.86
C GLY A 9 16.03 -6.90 1.39
N GLY A 10 15.75 -6.11 2.42
CA GLY A 10 16.72 -5.20 3.04
C GLY A 10 16.86 -3.84 2.34
N ARG A 11 16.02 -3.51 1.36
CA ARG A 11 16.05 -2.24 0.61
C ARG A 11 14.72 -1.51 0.70
N ALA A 12 14.74 -0.25 1.12
CA ALA A 12 13.59 0.65 1.18
C ALA A 12 13.64 1.64 0.02
N PHE A 13 12.48 2.09 -0.45
CA PHE A 13 12.43 3.14 -1.48
C PHE A 13 12.83 4.53 -0.93
N ASN A 14 12.82 4.72 0.38
CA ASN A 14 13.38 5.89 1.05
C ASN A 14 14.90 5.84 1.27
N ASP A 15 15.57 4.71 0.95
CA ASP A 15 17.00 4.58 1.18
C ASP A 15 17.79 5.59 0.33
N PRO A 16 18.58 6.51 0.92
CA PRO A 16 19.39 7.45 0.16
C PRO A 16 20.45 6.76 -0.72
N ALA A 17 20.78 5.50 -0.45
CA ALA A 17 21.66 4.68 -1.26
C ALA A 17 20.93 3.84 -2.31
N LEU A 18 19.60 3.99 -2.45
CA LEU A 18 18.80 3.26 -3.43
C LEU A 18 19.30 3.51 -4.85
N THR A 19 19.48 2.42 -5.59
CA THR A 19 19.88 2.44 -7.01
C THR A 19 18.75 1.90 -7.91
N GLY A 20 18.83 2.19 -9.21
CA GLY A 20 17.91 1.59 -10.20
C GLY A 20 18.01 0.07 -10.24
N GLU A 21 19.19 -0.51 -9.94
CA GLU A 21 19.37 -1.95 -9.84
C GLU A 21 18.64 -2.54 -8.62
N ASP A 22 18.62 -1.83 -7.48
CA ASP A 22 17.86 -2.24 -6.31
C ASP A 22 16.35 -2.25 -6.61
N VAL A 23 15.84 -1.22 -7.31
CA VAL A 23 14.43 -1.17 -7.75
C VAL A 23 14.10 -2.34 -8.67
N LEU A 24 14.97 -2.68 -9.62
CA LEU A 24 14.81 -3.85 -10.49
C LEU A 24 14.80 -5.15 -9.67
N ARG A 25 15.72 -5.29 -8.72
CA ARG A 25 15.83 -6.47 -7.85
C ARG A 25 14.57 -6.66 -7.00
N ILE A 26 14.05 -5.59 -6.41
CA ILE A 26 12.77 -5.62 -5.67
C ILE A 26 11.65 -6.07 -6.61
N SER A 27 11.53 -5.46 -7.80
CA SER A 27 10.52 -5.79 -8.80
C SER A 27 10.53 -7.28 -9.16
N CYS A 28 11.71 -7.84 -9.47
CA CYS A 28 11.86 -9.26 -9.82
C CYS A 28 11.62 -10.19 -8.62
N THR A 29 11.92 -9.74 -7.40
CA THR A 29 11.64 -10.53 -6.19
C THR A 29 10.14 -10.63 -5.93
N LEU A 30 9.39 -9.56 -6.16
CA LEU A 30 7.94 -9.53 -5.99
C LEU A 30 7.21 -10.46 -6.98
N ASP A 31 7.79 -10.77 -8.14
CA ASP A 31 7.24 -11.76 -9.08
C ASP A 31 7.04 -13.14 -8.42
N ARG A 32 7.90 -13.52 -7.46
CA ARG A 32 7.81 -14.79 -6.72
C ARG A 32 6.55 -14.89 -5.86
N PHE A 33 5.97 -13.76 -5.54
CA PHE A 33 4.74 -13.64 -4.76
C PHE A 33 3.52 -13.28 -5.63
N GLY A 34 3.64 -13.41 -6.96
CA GLY A 34 2.56 -13.12 -7.88
C GLY A 34 2.21 -11.63 -8.01
N VAL A 35 3.09 -10.73 -7.57
CA VAL A 35 2.87 -9.29 -7.68
C VAL A 35 3.34 -8.82 -9.06
N THR A 36 2.42 -8.72 -10.00
CA THR A 36 2.71 -8.33 -11.39
C THR A 36 2.77 -6.81 -11.59
N SER A 37 2.23 -6.05 -10.64
CA SER A 37 2.25 -4.58 -10.66
C SER A 37 2.19 -4.05 -9.24
N TYR A 38 2.97 -3.01 -8.93
CA TYR A 38 2.99 -2.40 -7.59
C TYR A 38 3.34 -0.91 -7.65
N CYS A 39 2.91 -0.16 -6.65
CA CYS A 39 3.31 1.22 -6.45
C CYS A 39 4.46 1.29 -5.44
N PRO A 40 5.71 1.60 -5.86
CA PRO A 40 6.76 1.97 -4.92
C PRO A 40 6.26 3.11 -4.04
N THR A 41 6.33 2.91 -2.72
CA THR A 41 5.82 3.85 -1.74
C THR A 41 6.98 4.54 -1.04
N VAL A 42 6.99 5.88 -1.13
CA VAL A 42 7.95 6.73 -0.45
C VAL A 42 7.24 7.40 0.72
N THR A 43 7.72 7.11 1.92
CA THR A 43 7.11 7.59 3.17
C THR A 43 7.68 8.95 3.58
N THR A 44 7.08 9.55 4.62
CA THR A 44 7.48 10.84 5.20
C THR A 44 8.98 10.94 5.44
N ASP A 45 9.61 11.96 4.87
CA ASP A 45 11.04 12.23 5.03
C ASP A 45 11.35 13.73 4.76
N SER A 46 12.61 14.12 4.85
CA SER A 46 13.08 15.44 4.48
C SER A 46 12.80 15.74 3.01
N ARG A 47 12.68 17.03 2.66
CA ARG A 47 12.44 17.46 1.27
C ARG A 47 13.51 16.93 0.31
N GLY A 48 14.76 16.93 0.74
CA GLY A 48 15.88 16.43 -0.07
C GLY A 48 15.81 14.93 -0.31
N ALA A 49 15.51 14.13 0.72
CA ALA A 49 15.38 12.69 0.62
C ALA A 49 14.19 12.29 -0.28
N LEU A 50 13.04 12.96 -0.14
CA LEU A 50 11.87 12.72 -1.01
C LEU A 50 12.17 13.02 -2.48
N LEU A 51 12.83 14.16 -2.78
CA LEU A 51 13.24 14.51 -4.14
C LEU A 51 14.20 13.48 -4.73
N GLN A 52 15.18 13.03 -3.93
CA GLN A 52 16.14 12.02 -4.35
C GLN A 52 15.45 10.69 -4.64
N ALA A 53 14.57 10.21 -3.76
CA ALA A 53 13.82 8.97 -3.93
C ALA A 53 12.96 9.02 -5.22
N MET A 54 12.19 10.08 -5.42
CA MET A 54 11.36 10.26 -6.62
C MET A 54 12.20 10.28 -7.90
N THR A 55 13.34 10.98 -7.90
CA THR A 55 14.27 11.01 -9.03
C THR A 55 14.85 9.63 -9.33
N THR A 56 15.24 8.88 -8.29
CA THR A 56 15.80 7.52 -8.45
C THR A 56 14.76 6.56 -9.03
N LEU A 57 13.53 6.59 -8.53
CA LEU A 57 12.43 5.78 -9.03
C LEU A 57 12.06 6.12 -10.48
N ALA A 58 12.00 7.41 -10.83
CA ALA A 58 11.73 7.85 -12.19
C ALA A 58 12.80 7.35 -13.17
N ARG A 59 14.08 7.52 -12.83
CA ARG A 59 15.20 7.00 -13.61
C ARG A 59 15.19 5.49 -13.75
N ALA A 60 14.85 4.75 -12.69
CA ALA A 60 14.72 3.30 -12.75
C ALA A 60 13.65 2.85 -13.76
N CYS A 61 12.50 3.56 -13.80
CA CYS A 61 11.46 3.31 -14.79
C CYS A 61 11.90 3.68 -16.22
N GLU A 62 12.64 4.77 -16.39
CA GLU A 62 13.15 5.20 -17.70
C GLU A 62 14.20 4.22 -18.26
N GLN A 63 15.12 3.76 -17.41
CA GLN A 63 16.24 2.92 -17.80
C GLN A 63 15.91 1.42 -17.91
N SER A 64 14.81 0.98 -17.30
CA SER A 64 14.43 -0.43 -17.27
C SER A 64 12.98 -0.64 -17.69
N ALA A 65 12.78 -1.23 -18.87
CA ALA A 65 11.47 -1.66 -19.33
C ALA A 65 10.83 -2.71 -18.38
N GLU A 66 11.65 -3.49 -17.68
CA GLU A 66 11.19 -4.46 -16.67
C GLU A 66 10.57 -3.75 -15.47
N VAL A 67 11.20 -2.68 -14.97
CA VAL A 67 10.65 -1.84 -13.90
C VAL A 67 9.41 -1.11 -14.40
N ALA A 68 9.49 -0.45 -15.54
CA ALA A 68 8.38 0.35 -16.09
C ALA A 68 7.09 -0.44 -16.28
N ARG A 69 7.19 -1.73 -16.65
CA ARG A 69 6.00 -2.59 -16.80
C ARG A 69 5.32 -2.92 -15.48
N ARG A 70 6.10 -3.02 -14.38
CA ARG A 70 5.60 -3.39 -13.05
C ARG A 70 5.16 -2.20 -12.22
N VAL A 71 5.67 -1.00 -12.52
CA VAL A 71 5.44 0.21 -11.75
C VAL A 71 4.46 1.13 -12.48
N PRO A 72 3.16 1.10 -12.15
CA PRO A 72 2.15 1.95 -12.76
C PRO A 72 2.30 3.42 -12.39
N GLY A 73 2.90 3.71 -11.27
CA GLY A 73 3.17 5.01 -10.69
C GLY A 73 3.66 4.87 -9.27
N PHE A 74 3.92 5.98 -8.61
CA PHE A 74 4.46 6.02 -7.26
C PHE A 74 3.40 6.42 -6.26
N HIS A 75 3.50 5.89 -5.05
CA HIS A 75 2.70 6.29 -3.92
C HIS A 75 3.55 7.18 -2.99
N LEU A 76 3.13 8.43 -2.80
CA LEU A 76 3.71 9.32 -1.80
C LEU A 76 2.85 9.24 -0.53
N GLU A 77 3.39 8.65 0.54
CA GLU A 77 2.72 8.51 1.82
C GLU A 77 3.23 9.53 2.83
N GLY A 78 2.47 10.59 3.01
CA GLY A 78 2.93 11.79 3.68
C GLY A 78 3.77 12.67 2.74
N PRO A 79 4.50 13.64 3.24
CA PRO A 79 4.73 14.03 4.64
C PRO A 79 3.57 14.81 5.28
N TYR A 80 2.48 14.99 4.58
CA TYR A 80 1.32 15.83 4.96
C TYR A 80 0.34 15.05 5.85
N ILE A 81 0.86 14.35 6.85
CA ILE A 81 0.11 13.49 7.77
C ILE A 81 -0.02 14.14 9.14
N SER A 82 -0.81 13.54 10.04
CA SER A 82 -0.97 14.03 11.40
C SER A 82 0.34 14.06 12.17
N PRO A 83 0.64 15.12 12.93
CA PRO A 83 1.78 15.14 13.84
C PRO A 83 1.52 14.42 15.17
N GLU A 84 0.26 14.00 15.42
CA GLU A 84 -0.15 13.38 16.68
C GLU A 84 0.38 11.95 16.80
N ASP A 85 0.79 11.58 18.01
CA ASP A 85 1.17 10.21 18.31
C ASP A 85 -0.05 9.28 18.16
N GLY A 86 0.17 8.12 17.58
CA GLY A 86 -0.88 7.22 17.13
C GLY A 86 -1.17 7.39 15.65
N PRO A 87 -1.87 8.44 15.19
CA PRO A 87 -2.07 8.73 13.77
C PRO A 87 -0.77 8.80 12.97
N ARG A 88 0.25 9.45 13.48
CA ARG A 88 1.57 9.52 12.83
C ARG A 88 2.21 8.13 12.60
N GLY A 89 1.84 7.13 13.38
CA GLY A 89 2.43 5.80 13.30
C GLY A 89 3.95 5.82 13.50
N ALA A 90 4.67 5.06 12.68
CA ALA A 90 6.13 4.96 12.70
C ALA A 90 6.85 6.08 11.93
N HIS A 91 6.13 7.01 11.28
CA HIS A 91 6.75 8.11 10.54
C HIS A 91 7.53 9.06 11.44
N SER A 92 8.67 9.56 10.96
CA SER A 92 9.51 10.49 11.71
C SER A 92 8.82 11.83 11.93
N ARG A 93 8.62 12.19 13.21
CA ARG A 93 7.91 13.42 13.61
C ARG A 93 8.56 14.70 13.06
N GLN A 94 9.88 14.71 12.93
CA GLN A 94 10.61 15.90 12.45
C GLN A 94 10.30 16.26 10.99
N HIS A 95 9.76 15.32 10.20
CA HIS A 95 9.50 15.51 8.78
C HIS A 95 8.02 15.67 8.44
N VAL A 96 7.13 15.44 9.41
CA VAL A 96 5.69 15.71 9.25
C VAL A 96 5.45 17.21 9.15
N ARG A 97 4.61 17.61 8.20
CA ARG A 97 4.32 19.02 7.90
C ARG A 97 2.98 19.21 7.20
N PRO A 98 2.42 20.41 7.23
CA PRO A 98 1.22 20.76 6.46
C PRO A 98 1.41 20.57 4.95
N PRO A 99 0.30 20.36 4.19
CA PRO A 99 0.34 20.30 2.74
C PRO A 99 0.91 21.59 2.11
N ASP A 100 1.83 21.42 1.16
CA ASP A 100 2.48 22.48 0.40
C ASP A 100 2.41 22.13 -1.09
N ALA A 101 1.65 22.91 -1.87
CA ALA A 101 1.41 22.64 -3.28
C ALA A 101 2.66 22.81 -4.15
N ASP A 102 3.56 23.70 -3.78
CA ASP A 102 4.80 23.92 -4.52
C ASP A 102 5.82 22.81 -4.21
N GLU A 103 5.82 22.30 -2.98
CA GLU A 103 6.59 21.12 -2.65
C GLU A 103 6.09 19.89 -3.41
N PHE A 104 4.78 19.64 -3.40
CA PHE A 104 4.20 18.52 -4.14
C PHE A 104 4.51 18.62 -5.64
N GLN A 105 4.43 19.82 -6.23
CA GLN A 105 4.78 19.99 -7.64
C GLN A 105 6.24 19.64 -7.93
N ARG A 106 7.19 20.08 -7.08
CA ARG A 106 8.60 19.71 -7.20
C ARG A 106 8.82 18.20 -7.08
N LEU A 107 8.07 17.53 -6.20
CA LEU A 107 8.11 16.05 -6.08
C LEU A 107 7.54 15.37 -7.33
N GLN A 108 6.45 15.90 -7.87
CA GLN A 108 5.84 15.40 -9.11
C GLN A 108 6.77 15.59 -10.30
N ASP A 109 7.45 16.73 -10.40
CA ASP A 109 8.45 16.99 -11.43
C ASP A 109 9.65 16.03 -11.30
N ALA A 110 10.16 15.81 -10.09
CA ALA A 110 11.22 14.84 -9.82
C ALA A 110 10.81 13.39 -10.12
N ALA A 111 9.53 13.08 -9.97
CA ALA A 111 8.94 11.79 -10.29
C ALA A 111 8.59 11.62 -11.78
N ASP A 112 8.89 12.59 -12.65
CA ASP A 112 8.47 12.60 -14.06
C ASP A 112 6.96 12.44 -14.23
N GLY A 113 6.18 13.11 -13.38
CA GLY A 113 4.71 13.02 -13.38
C GLY A 113 4.14 11.68 -12.87
N ARG A 114 4.95 10.82 -12.25
CA ARG A 114 4.57 9.45 -11.91
C ARG A 114 3.96 9.26 -10.51
N ILE A 115 3.86 10.29 -9.68
CA ILE A 115 3.09 10.16 -8.43
C ILE A 115 1.63 9.98 -8.81
N CYS A 116 1.09 8.79 -8.57
CA CYS A 116 -0.29 8.44 -8.90
C CYS A 116 -1.18 8.28 -7.65
N ILE A 117 -0.59 8.14 -6.46
CA ILE A 117 -1.29 8.09 -5.18
C ILE A 117 -0.61 9.05 -4.21
N LEU A 118 -1.41 9.84 -3.49
CA LEU A 118 -0.96 10.67 -2.38
C LEU A 118 -1.79 10.37 -1.14
N THR A 119 -1.15 9.89 -0.08
CA THR A 119 -1.77 9.74 1.25
C THR A 119 -1.47 10.96 2.11
N LEU A 120 -2.50 11.55 2.68
CA LEU A 120 -2.40 12.71 3.57
C LEU A 120 -3.47 12.70 4.66
N SER A 121 -3.28 13.55 5.68
CA SER A 121 -4.31 13.89 6.66
C SER A 121 -5.05 15.16 6.23
N PRO A 122 -6.39 15.16 6.23
CA PRO A 122 -7.17 16.36 5.91
C PRO A 122 -7.34 17.33 7.07
N GLU A 123 -6.63 17.15 8.18
CA GLU A 123 -6.79 17.96 9.40
C GLU A 123 -6.23 19.38 9.31
N TYR A 124 -5.33 19.66 8.36
CA TYR A 124 -4.76 20.99 8.19
C TYR A 124 -5.72 21.94 7.46
N GLU A 125 -5.66 23.21 7.78
CA GLU A 125 -6.52 24.24 7.17
C GLU A 125 -6.42 24.27 5.62
N ALA A 126 -5.21 24.10 5.09
CA ALA A 126 -4.97 24.10 3.64
C ALA A 126 -5.39 22.79 2.93
N SER A 127 -5.73 21.72 3.66
CA SER A 127 -5.89 20.38 3.09
C SER A 127 -6.98 20.31 2.03
N THR A 128 -8.14 20.94 2.25
CA THR A 128 -9.27 20.86 1.29
C THR A 128 -8.91 21.43 -0.08
N ALA A 129 -8.32 22.65 -0.10
CA ALA A 129 -7.90 23.28 -1.35
C ALA A 129 -6.76 22.51 -2.03
N PHE A 130 -5.82 21.99 -1.24
CA PHE A 130 -4.73 21.17 -1.71
C PHE A 130 -5.23 19.85 -2.34
N ILE A 131 -6.15 19.14 -1.66
CA ILE A 131 -6.78 17.92 -2.17
C ILE A 131 -7.47 18.17 -3.52
N ALA A 132 -8.27 19.24 -3.62
CA ALA A 132 -8.95 19.59 -4.86
C ALA A 132 -7.95 19.83 -6.01
N ARG A 133 -6.85 20.55 -5.75
CA ARG A 133 -5.80 20.81 -6.73
C ARG A 133 -5.11 19.50 -7.18
N VAL A 134 -4.73 18.64 -6.24
CA VAL A 134 -4.05 17.37 -6.55
C VAL A 134 -4.98 16.40 -7.28
N ALA A 135 -6.21 16.24 -6.80
CA ALA A 135 -7.19 15.36 -7.44
C ALA A 135 -7.51 15.78 -8.88
N ALA A 136 -7.53 17.08 -9.18
CA ALA A 136 -7.75 17.60 -10.53
C ALA A 136 -6.65 17.21 -11.52
N THR A 137 -5.46 16.82 -11.07
CA THR A 137 -4.37 16.30 -11.92
C THR A 137 -4.48 14.80 -12.23
N GLY A 138 -5.49 14.12 -11.67
CA GLY A 138 -5.69 12.68 -11.85
C GLY A 138 -4.95 11.82 -10.80
N VAL A 139 -4.28 12.43 -9.82
CA VAL A 139 -3.66 11.72 -8.70
C VAL A 139 -4.76 11.23 -7.76
N LEU A 140 -4.72 9.95 -7.40
CA LEU A 140 -5.60 9.35 -6.40
C LEU A 140 -5.24 9.89 -5.01
N VAL A 141 -6.09 10.72 -4.45
CA VAL A 141 -5.90 11.24 -3.10
C VAL A 141 -6.49 10.25 -2.08
N ALA A 142 -5.68 9.88 -1.11
CA ALA A 142 -6.02 8.95 -0.03
C ALA A 142 -5.95 9.65 1.34
N ILE A 143 -6.90 9.34 2.22
CA ILE A 143 -6.91 9.76 3.62
C ILE A 143 -6.22 8.68 4.44
N GLY A 144 -5.18 9.05 5.16
CA GLY A 144 -4.46 8.14 6.07
C GLY A 144 -3.66 8.90 7.11
N HIS A 145 -3.22 8.21 8.15
CA HIS A 145 -2.41 8.81 9.22
C HIS A 145 -3.03 10.11 9.77
N THR A 146 -4.29 10.03 10.18
CA THR A 146 -5.13 11.21 10.43
C THR A 146 -5.78 11.22 11.81
N SER A 147 -5.92 12.41 12.39
CA SER A 147 -6.78 12.73 13.53
C SER A 147 -8.01 13.58 13.12
N ALA A 148 -8.32 13.62 11.84
CA ALA A 148 -9.35 14.49 11.27
C ALA A 148 -10.74 14.29 11.88
N THR A 149 -11.49 15.38 11.98
CA THR A 149 -12.89 15.36 12.36
C THR A 149 -13.79 14.87 11.22
N THR A 150 -15.04 14.52 11.55
CA THR A 150 -16.08 14.17 10.57
C THR A 150 -16.21 15.19 9.44
N ASP A 151 -16.21 16.50 9.79
CA ASP A 151 -16.38 17.55 8.79
C ASP A 151 -15.16 17.70 7.89
N GLN A 152 -13.95 17.50 8.43
CA GLN A 152 -12.70 17.49 7.65
C GLN A 152 -12.64 16.31 6.68
N ILE A 153 -13.06 15.09 7.11
CA ILE A 153 -13.15 13.93 6.23
C ILE A 153 -14.15 14.18 5.10
N ARG A 154 -15.35 14.68 5.43
CA ARG A 154 -16.36 15.03 4.43
C ARG A 154 -15.84 16.04 3.42
N ALA A 155 -15.22 17.13 3.89
CA ALA A 155 -14.63 18.15 3.04
C ALA A 155 -13.53 17.58 2.12
N ALA A 156 -12.70 16.65 2.63
CA ALA A 156 -11.69 15.98 1.82
C ALA A 156 -12.29 15.13 0.71
N VAL A 157 -13.37 14.40 1.01
CA VAL A 157 -14.07 13.57 0.01
C VAL A 157 -14.77 14.44 -1.02
N ASP A 158 -15.39 15.55 -0.61
CA ASP A 158 -16.01 16.54 -1.51
C ASP A 158 -14.94 17.18 -2.42
N ALA A 159 -13.74 17.40 -1.91
CA ALA A 159 -12.59 17.92 -2.66
C ALA A 159 -11.93 16.88 -3.59
N GLY A 160 -12.28 15.59 -3.50
CA GLY A 160 -11.79 14.58 -4.44
C GLY A 160 -11.01 13.42 -3.84
N ALA A 161 -10.91 13.28 -2.52
CA ALA A 161 -10.35 12.06 -1.92
C ALA A 161 -11.22 10.84 -2.23
N ARG A 162 -10.59 9.68 -2.54
CA ARG A 162 -11.29 8.46 -2.98
C ARG A 162 -10.79 7.18 -2.33
N LEU A 163 -9.76 7.23 -1.49
CA LEU A 163 -9.19 6.08 -0.82
C LEU A 163 -8.98 6.37 0.67
N SER A 164 -9.17 5.37 1.52
CA SER A 164 -8.66 5.33 2.89
C SER A 164 -7.44 4.44 2.91
N THR A 165 -6.29 4.97 3.26
CA THR A 165 -5.02 4.22 3.32
C THR A 165 -5.02 3.34 4.57
N HIS A 166 -4.75 2.03 4.39
CA HIS A 166 -4.67 0.99 5.43
C HIS A 166 -5.59 1.25 6.63
N LEU A 167 -6.90 1.40 6.31
CA LEU A 167 -7.92 1.80 7.29
C LEU A 167 -7.85 0.96 8.57
N GLY A 168 -7.83 1.64 9.72
CA GLY A 168 -7.64 1.02 11.04
C GLY A 168 -6.21 1.06 11.55
N ASN A 169 -5.22 1.42 10.69
CA ASN A 169 -3.82 1.63 11.04
C ASN A 169 -3.46 3.12 10.97
N GLY A 170 -2.31 3.51 11.52
CA GLY A 170 -2.00 4.93 11.66
C GLY A 170 -3.11 5.68 12.42
N ALA A 171 -3.50 5.17 13.58
CA ALA A 171 -4.62 5.62 14.37
C ALA A 171 -4.28 5.69 15.86
N HIS A 172 -5.04 6.45 16.64
CA HIS A 172 -4.90 6.46 18.10
C HIS A 172 -5.22 5.08 18.70
N GLY A 173 -4.43 4.66 19.69
CA GLY A 173 -4.72 3.45 20.46
C GLY A 173 -6.00 3.54 21.30
N GLN A 174 -6.46 4.76 21.59
CA GLN A 174 -7.74 5.06 22.24
C GLN A 174 -8.48 6.11 21.43
N LEU A 175 -9.66 5.77 20.96
CA LEU A 175 -10.50 6.64 20.18
C LEU A 175 -11.73 7.11 20.95
N ARG A 176 -12.17 8.35 20.68
CA ARG A 176 -13.49 8.81 21.09
C ARG A 176 -14.53 7.82 20.57
N ARG A 177 -15.53 7.47 21.41
CA ARG A 177 -16.58 6.52 21.05
C ARG A 177 -17.31 6.98 19.77
N HIS A 178 -17.82 8.21 19.78
CA HIS A 178 -18.57 8.83 18.68
C HIS A 178 -18.42 10.36 18.70
N PRO A 179 -18.23 11.03 17.56
CA PRO A 179 -17.77 10.46 16.29
C PRO A 179 -16.28 10.13 16.35
N ASN A 180 -15.80 9.36 15.37
CA ASN A 180 -14.37 9.20 15.13
C ASN A 180 -14.10 8.85 13.66
N TYR A 181 -12.89 9.16 13.21
CA TYR A 181 -12.49 9.04 11.81
C TYR A 181 -12.50 7.62 11.23
N ILE A 182 -12.54 6.57 12.05
CA ILE A 182 -12.66 5.19 11.54
C ILE A 182 -14.08 4.96 11.03
N TRP A 183 -15.10 5.31 11.86
CA TRP A 183 -16.50 5.18 11.46
C TRP A 183 -16.86 6.09 10.30
N ASP A 184 -16.32 7.31 10.28
CA ASP A 184 -16.59 8.28 9.22
C ASP A 184 -16.06 7.78 7.87
N GLN A 185 -14.85 7.22 7.83
CA GLN A 185 -14.28 6.64 6.61
C GLN A 185 -14.97 5.33 6.20
N LEU A 186 -15.37 4.49 7.15
CA LEU A 186 -16.13 3.26 6.86
C LEU A 186 -17.50 3.58 6.24
N ALA A 187 -18.19 4.59 6.74
CA ALA A 187 -19.54 4.96 6.30
C ALA A 187 -19.54 5.73 4.97
N GLU A 188 -18.43 6.32 4.55
CA GLU A 188 -18.35 7.14 3.33
C GLU A 188 -18.22 6.25 2.09
N ASP A 189 -19.30 6.10 1.33
CA ASP A 189 -19.38 5.21 0.17
C ASP A 189 -18.53 5.63 -1.03
N ARG A 190 -18.10 6.88 -1.10
CA ARG A 190 -17.20 7.39 -2.14
C ARG A 190 -15.74 7.02 -1.90
N LEU A 191 -15.38 6.56 -0.69
CA LEU A 191 -14.05 6.07 -0.37
C LEU A 191 -13.97 4.56 -0.57
N CYS A 192 -12.98 4.08 -1.30
CA CYS A 192 -12.47 2.72 -1.14
C CYS A 192 -11.62 2.64 0.14
N ALA A 193 -11.42 1.45 0.67
CA ALA A 193 -10.54 1.24 1.81
C ALA A 193 -9.45 0.23 1.45
N SER A 194 -8.17 0.63 1.53
CA SER A 194 -7.09 -0.34 1.53
C SER A 194 -6.92 -0.95 2.92
N LEU A 195 -6.61 -2.23 2.97
CA LEU A 195 -6.53 -3.03 4.19
C LEU A 195 -5.24 -3.85 4.18
N ILE A 196 -4.52 -3.83 5.30
CA ILE A 196 -3.41 -4.75 5.57
C ILE A 196 -3.99 -5.95 6.30
N VAL A 197 -4.07 -7.10 5.63
CA VAL A 197 -4.68 -8.32 6.17
C VAL A 197 -3.61 -9.41 6.34
N ASP A 198 -2.49 -9.03 6.94
CA ASP A 198 -1.33 -9.89 7.17
C ASP A 198 -1.49 -10.83 8.39
N GLY A 199 -2.57 -10.66 9.16
CA GLY A 199 -2.82 -11.39 10.41
C GLY A 199 -2.25 -10.73 11.66
N HIS A 200 -1.55 -9.59 11.52
CA HIS A 200 -0.94 -8.84 12.61
C HIS A 200 -1.55 -7.44 12.79
N HIS A 201 -1.79 -6.72 11.69
CA HIS A 201 -2.32 -5.36 11.72
C HIS A 201 -3.78 -5.31 12.15
N LEU A 202 -4.64 -6.09 11.53
CA LEU A 202 -6.07 -6.10 11.82
C LEU A 202 -6.50 -7.47 12.37
N PRO A 203 -7.09 -7.52 13.58
CA PRO A 203 -7.73 -8.75 14.07
C PRO A 203 -8.81 -9.24 13.13
N ALA A 204 -9.03 -10.56 13.07
CA ALA A 204 -10.03 -11.19 12.19
C ALA A 204 -11.43 -10.56 12.30
N ALA A 205 -11.87 -10.23 13.52
CA ALA A 205 -13.17 -9.57 13.75
C ALA A 205 -13.24 -8.18 13.12
N VAL A 206 -12.13 -7.42 13.12
CA VAL A 206 -12.05 -6.09 12.50
C VAL A 206 -12.08 -6.22 10.98
N VAL A 207 -11.28 -7.13 10.40
CA VAL A 207 -11.31 -7.42 8.96
C VAL A 207 -12.71 -7.78 8.50
N LYS A 208 -13.38 -8.73 9.18
CA LYS A 208 -14.76 -9.15 8.88
C LYS A 208 -15.73 -7.97 8.93
N THR A 209 -15.62 -7.13 9.95
CA THR A 209 -16.48 -5.95 10.12
C THR A 209 -16.24 -4.91 9.02
N PHE A 210 -14.98 -4.62 8.71
CA PHE A 210 -14.62 -3.63 7.68
C PHE A 210 -15.07 -4.07 6.29
N VAL A 211 -14.82 -5.32 5.92
CA VAL A 211 -15.26 -5.88 4.63
C VAL A 211 -16.78 -5.82 4.49
N ARG A 212 -17.54 -6.14 5.55
CA ARG A 212 -19.01 -6.06 5.54
C ARG A 212 -19.52 -4.61 5.46
N ALA A 213 -18.96 -3.72 6.28
CA ALA A 213 -19.39 -2.33 6.32
C ALA A 213 -19.07 -1.58 5.02
N LYS A 214 -17.86 -1.79 4.48
CA LYS A 214 -17.39 -1.12 3.26
C LYS A 214 -17.91 -1.77 1.99
N SER A 215 -18.42 -2.96 2.06
CA SER A 215 -18.65 -3.95 1.01
C SER A 215 -17.34 -4.43 0.35
N PRO A 216 -17.29 -5.71 -0.07
CA PRO A 216 -16.11 -6.25 -0.75
C PRO A 216 -15.68 -5.42 -1.97
N ALA A 217 -16.64 -4.87 -2.72
CA ALA A 217 -16.37 -4.09 -3.94
C ALA A 217 -15.53 -2.81 -3.70
N ARG A 218 -15.50 -2.29 -2.48
CA ARG A 218 -14.75 -1.10 -2.08
C ARG A 218 -13.55 -1.41 -1.19
N CYS A 219 -13.26 -2.68 -0.92
CA CYS A 219 -12.08 -3.11 -0.20
C CYS A 219 -10.95 -3.46 -1.16
N ILE A 220 -9.74 -3.03 -0.83
CA ILE A 220 -8.51 -3.27 -1.59
C ILE A 220 -7.49 -3.86 -0.63
N LEU A 221 -6.85 -4.97 -1.01
CA LEU A 221 -5.71 -5.48 -0.27
C LEU A 221 -4.45 -4.74 -0.68
N ILE A 222 -3.63 -4.43 0.31
CA ILE A 222 -2.26 -3.97 0.16
C ILE A 222 -1.36 -4.77 1.09
N SER A 223 -0.10 -4.90 0.74
CA SER A 223 0.86 -5.52 1.66
C SER A 223 1.36 -4.55 2.70
N ASP A 224 1.61 -3.32 2.30
CA ASP A 224 2.40 -2.35 3.10
C ASP A 224 3.76 -2.94 3.51
N VAL A 225 4.30 -3.83 2.66
CA VAL A 225 5.56 -4.51 2.94
C VAL A 225 6.72 -3.54 2.90
N THR A 226 7.61 -3.66 3.88
CA THR A 226 8.79 -2.81 4.03
C THR A 226 10.07 -3.55 3.59
N ALA A 227 11.21 -2.90 3.72
CA ALA A 227 12.53 -3.52 3.54
C ALA A 227 12.71 -4.80 4.39
N LEU A 228 11.90 -4.97 5.45
CA LEU A 228 11.96 -6.14 6.33
C LEU A 228 11.32 -7.39 5.73
N GLY A 229 10.59 -7.27 4.62
CA GLY A 229 10.12 -8.43 3.87
C GLY A 229 11.29 -9.28 3.36
N GLY A 230 11.32 -10.56 3.76
CA GLY A 230 12.35 -11.50 3.32
C GLY A 230 13.70 -11.42 4.02
N VAL A 231 13.83 -10.65 5.13
CA VAL A 231 15.03 -10.63 5.96
C VAL A 231 14.83 -11.41 7.27
N PRO A 232 15.90 -11.87 7.94
CA PRO A 232 15.76 -12.59 9.21
C PRO A 232 15.27 -11.67 10.35
N PRO A 233 14.70 -12.22 11.43
CA PRO A 233 14.39 -11.46 12.64
C PRO A 233 15.62 -10.73 13.19
N GLY A 234 15.42 -9.50 13.69
CA GLY A 234 16.50 -8.65 14.20
C GLY A 234 16.13 -7.18 14.26
N ARG A 235 17.08 -6.34 14.67
CA ARG A 235 16.93 -4.89 14.74
C ARG A 235 17.55 -4.24 13.51
N TYR A 236 16.81 -3.27 12.94
CA TYR A 236 17.16 -2.59 11.70
C TYR A 236 16.97 -1.08 11.81
N GLU A 237 17.87 -0.33 11.16
CA GLU A 237 17.69 1.09 10.91
C GLU A 237 17.03 1.24 9.52
N THR A 238 15.88 1.89 9.50
CA THR A 238 15.09 2.06 8.27
C THR A 238 14.94 3.55 7.98
N PRO A 239 15.44 4.05 6.83
CA PRO A 239 15.30 5.45 6.46
C PRO A 239 13.84 5.91 6.46
N GLY A 240 13.60 7.12 6.99
CA GLY A 240 12.26 7.71 7.09
C GLY A 240 11.37 7.18 8.21
N LEU A 241 11.81 6.13 8.93
CA LEU A 241 11.10 5.55 10.06
C LEU A 241 11.95 5.63 11.35
N GLU A 242 11.29 5.47 12.49
CA GLU A 242 11.99 5.15 13.74
C GLU A 242 12.69 3.78 13.60
N PRO A 243 13.75 3.49 14.42
CA PRO A 243 14.37 2.17 14.41
C PRO A 243 13.35 1.06 14.60
N VAL A 244 13.45 -0.01 13.82
CA VAL A 244 12.47 -1.10 13.80
C VAL A 244 13.10 -2.43 14.22
N GLU A 245 12.27 -3.33 14.75
CA GLU A 245 12.63 -4.69 15.11
C GLU A 245 11.68 -5.66 14.43
N LEU A 246 12.23 -6.58 13.63
CA LEU A 246 11.48 -7.71 13.10
C LEU A 246 11.49 -8.83 14.15
N LEU A 247 10.34 -9.12 14.71
CA LEU A 247 10.18 -10.16 15.72
C LEU A 247 10.21 -11.55 15.09
N ALA A 248 10.42 -12.58 15.91
CA ALA A 248 10.47 -13.98 15.46
C ALA A 248 9.13 -14.48 14.88
N ASP A 249 8.01 -13.84 15.24
CA ASP A 249 6.68 -14.13 14.70
C ASP A 249 6.35 -13.38 13.40
N GLY A 250 7.33 -12.65 12.83
CA GLY A 250 7.21 -11.92 11.57
C GLY A 250 6.64 -10.51 11.70
N ARG A 251 6.38 -10.00 12.91
CA ARG A 251 5.90 -8.62 13.11
C ARG A 251 7.03 -7.62 13.08
N PRO A 252 7.02 -6.62 12.19
CA PRO A 252 7.89 -5.46 12.30
C PRO A 252 7.28 -4.46 13.28
N VAL A 253 8.03 -4.07 14.29
CA VAL A 253 7.59 -3.14 15.34
C VAL A 253 8.58 -1.99 15.49
N VAL A 254 8.11 -0.84 15.99
CA VAL A 254 9.01 0.23 16.41
C VAL A 254 9.83 -0.27 17.61
N ALA A 255 11.16 -0.17 17.53
CA ALA A 255 12.05 -0.70 18.55
C ALA A 255 11.76 -0.07 19.92
N GLY A 256 11.43 -0.91 20.91
CA GLY A 256 11.02 -0.48 22.25
C GLY A 256 9.55 -0.08 22.38
N GLN A 257 8.77 -0.12 21.31
CA GLN A 257 7.34 0.19 21.29
C GLN A 257 6.56 -0.92 20.55
N TRP A 258 6.57 -2.11 21.08
CA TRP A 258 6.05 -3.33 20.44
C TRP A 258 4.56 -3.29 20.09
N GLN A 259 3.82 -2.32 20.59
CA GLN A 259 2.42 -2.06 20.22
C GLN A 259 2.26 -1.25 18.92
N ILE A 260 3.34 -0.68 18.38
CA ILE A 260 3.34 0.09 17.13
C ILE A 260 4.01 -0.75 16.06
N LEU A 261 3.21 -1.20 15.08
CA LEU A 261 3.72 -1.85 13.89
C LEU A 261 4.36 -0.83 12.95
N ALA A 262 5.39 -1.24 12.22
CA ALA A 262 6.14 -0.43 11.29
C ALA A 262 6.05 -1.04 9.88
N GLY A 263 4.85 -0.98 9.28
CA GLY A 263 4.47 -1.68 8.06
C GLY A 263 4.47 -3.20 8.24
N ALA A 264 4.45 -3.95 7.14
CA ALA A 264 4.43 -5.40 7.13
C ALA A 264 5.77 -6.01 6.68
N ALA A 265 5.94 -7.31 6.93
CA ALA A 265 7.09 -8.10 6.44
C ALA A 265 6.65 -9.25 5.52
N VAL A 266 5.37 -9.35 5.18
CA VAL A 266 4.81 -10.40 4.32
C VAL A 266 4.17 -9.81 3.06
N PRO A 267 4.20 -10.53 1.93
CA PRO A 267 3.62 -10.06 0.69
C PRO A 267 2.09 -10.14 0.70
N ILE A 268 1.46 -9.49 -0.28
CA ILE A 268 0.00 -9.38 -0.41
C ILE A 268 -0.73 -10.74 -0.47
N THR A 269 -0.05 -11.82 -0.85
CA THR A 269 -0.61 -13.17 -0.89
C THR A 269 -1.12 -13.66 0.47
N ALA A 270 -0.46 -13.25 1.56
CA ALA A 270 -0.95 -13.51 2.91
C ALA A 270 -2.33 -12.89 3.15
N GLY A 271 -2.56 -11.68 2.62
CA GLY A 271 -3.85 -10.99 2.68
C GLY A 271 -4.96 -11.76 1.98
N ILE A 272 -4.69 -12.37 0.82
CA ILE A 272 -5.66 -13.19 0.09
C ILE A 272 -6.11 -14.40 0.96
N ALA A 273 -5.15 -15.14 1.51
CA ALA A 273 -5.45 -16.27 2.37
C ALA A 273 -6.22 -15.85 3.63
N ASN A 274 -5.82 -14.74 4.24
CA ASN A 274 -6.44 -14.26 5.46
C ASN A 274 -7.86 -13.69 5.25
N VAL A 275 -8.16 -13.12 4.08
CA VAL A 275 -9.56 -12.74 3.76
C VAL A 275 -10.47 -13.99 3.83
N LEU A 276 -10.04 -15.11 3.26
CA LEU A 276 -10.82 -16.35 3.34
C LEU A 276 -10.92 -16.89 4.77
N ARG A 277 -9.84 -16.77 5.56
CA ARG A 277 -9.82 -17.22 6.95
C ARG A 277 -10.70 -16.39 7.87
N PHE A 278 -10.78 -15.09 7.63
CA PHE A 278 -11.39 -14.11 8.54
C PHE A 278 -12.79 -13.69 8.13
N THR A 279 -13.18 -13.96 6.89
CA THR A 279 -14.46 -13.52 6.34
C THR A 279 -15.23 -14.69 5.70
N ASP A 280 -16.44 -14.40 5.22
CA ASP A 280 -17.24 -15.36 4.45
C ASP A 280 -17.09 -15.10 2.93
N GLU A 281 -16.06 -14.33 2.51
CA GLU A 281 -15.83 -13.98 1.12
C GLU A 281 -15.22 -15.14 0.34
N PRO A 282 -15.65 -15.39 -0.92
CA PRO A 282 -15.06 -16.40 -1.77
C PRO A 282 -13.67 -15.99 -2.28
N LEU A 283 -12.88 -16.97 -2.76
CA LEU A 283 -11.55 -16.73 -3.33
C LEU A 283 -11.57 -15.66 -4.42
N SER A 284 -12.57 -15.67 -5.30
CA SER A 284 -12.70 -14.66 -6.35
C SER A 284 -12.76 -13.24 -5.82
N SER A 285 -13.50 -13.02 -4.71
CA SER A 285 -13.58 -11.70 -4.06
C SER A 285 -12.24 -11.28 -3.45
N ALA A 286 -11.53 -12.20 -2.78
CA ALA A 286 -10.21 -11.92 -2.20
C ALA A 286 -9.16 -11.61 -3.28
N VAL A 287 -9.19 -12.35 -4.39
CA VAL A 287 -8.32 -12.09 -5.55
C VAL A 287 -8.64 -10.75 -6.19
N ASP A 288 -9.93 -10.42 -6.34
CA ASP A 288 -10.35 -9.10 -6.87
C ASP A 288 -9.86 -7.94 -6.01
N MET A 289 -9.89 -8.08 -4.67
CA MET A 289 -9.34 -7.07 -3.76
C MET A 289 -7.84 -6.84 -3.97
N ALA A 290 -7.10 -7.84 -4.46
CA ALA A 290 -5.66 -7.77 -4.70
C ALA A 290 -5.30 -7.53 -6.19
N SER A 291 -6.28 -7.44 -7.10
CA SER A 291 -6.01 -7.40 -8.55
C SER A 291 -6.88 -6.38 -9.29
N THR A 292 -8.10 -6.75 -9.64
CA THR A 292 -8.98 -5.94 -10.50
C THR A 292 -9.41 -4.62 -9.84
N ARG A 293 -9.68 -4.63 -8.55
CA ARG A 293 -10.12 -3.42 -7.82
C ARG A 293 -9.02 -2.38 -7.69
N PRO A 294 -7.79 -2.72 -7.21
CA PRO A 294 -6.71 -1.75 -7.17
C PRO A 294 -6.32 -1.24 -8.57
N ALA A 295 -6.36 -2.10 -9.61
CA ALA A 295 -6.11 -1.67 -10.99
C ALA A 295 -7.16 -0.67 -11.49
N ALA A 296 -8.44 -0.94 -11.22
CA ALA A 296 -9.55 -0.05 -11.59
C ALA A 296 -9.45 1.31 -10.88
N LEU A 297 -9.03 1.32 -9.60
CA LEU A 297 -8.85 2.54 -8.83
C LEU A 297 -7.76 3.45 -9.40
N LEU A 298 -6.72 2.86 -10.02
CA LEU A 298 -5.68 3.59 -10.77
C LEU A 298 -6.11 3.95 -12.21
N GLY A 299 -7.37 3.75 -12.57
CA GLY A 299 -7.85 3.97 -13.94
C GLY A 299 -7.30 2.97 -14.97
N ARG A 300 -6.74 1.85 -14.50
CA ARG A 300 -6.18 0.80 -15.34
C ARG A 300 -7.14 -0.39 -15.37
N SER A 301 -8.01 -0.43 -16.38
CA SER A 301 -8.77 -1.65 -16.64
C SER A 301 -7.79 -2.72 -17.14
N GLN A 302 -7.66 -3.82 -16.40
CA GLN A 302 -6.96 -4.99 -16.91
C GLN A 302 -7.79 -5.58 -18.06
N PRO A 303 -7.21 -5.76 -19.23
CA PRO A 303 -7.91 -6.53 -20.26
C PRO A 303 -8.11 -7.95 -19.72
N TRP A 304 -9.32 -8.47 -19.85
CA TRP A 304 -9.58 -9.89 -19.65
C TRP A 304 -8.63 -10.70 -20.53
N LEU A 305 -8.44 -11.99 -20.23
CA LEU A 305 -7.70 -12.92 -21.07
C LEU A 305 -8.24 -12.87 -22.50
N LEU A 306 -7.61 -12.06 -23.33
CA LEU A 306 -7.93 -11.96 -24.75
C LEU A 306 -6.81 -12.56 -25.55
N VAL A 307 -7.16 -13.43 -26.50
CA VAL A 307 -6.19 -14.04 -27.43
C VAL A 307 -5.45 -12.94 -28.19
N GLY A 308 -4.11 -13.01 -28.18
CA GLY A 308 -3.25 -12.04 -28.85
C GLY A 308 -2.90 -10.78 -28.05
N GLN A 309 -3.39 -10.63 -26.81
CA GLN A 309 -3.03 -9.52 -25.94
C GLN A 309 -2.02 -9.95 -24.86
N PRO A 310 -1.00 -9.13 -24.58
CA PRO A 310 -0.13 -9.36 -23.42
C PRO A 310 -0.98 -9.33 -22.16
N THR A 311 -0.76 -10.31 -21.27
CA THR A 311 -1.52 -10.40 -20.03
C THR A 311 -0.62 -10.62 -18.84
N ASN A 312 -1.12 -10.25 -17.66
CA ASN A 312 -0.53 -10.56 -16.37
C ASN A 312 -1.35 -11.68 -15.73
N LEU A 313 -0.70 -12.79 -15.40
CA LEU A 313 -1.34 -13.95 -14.80
C LEU A 313 -0.51 -14.50 -13.65
N VAL A 314 -1.18 -15.08 -12.69
CA VAL A 314 -0.56 -15.81 -11.59
C VAL A 314 -1.24 -17.16 -11.47
N ALA A 315 -0.47 -18.23 -11.59
CA ALA A 315 -0.89 -19.56 -11.22
C ALA A 315 -0.45 -19.82 -9.78
N PHE A 316 -1.36 -20.22 -8.92
CA PHE A 316 -1.07 -20.51 -7.53
C PHE A 316 -1.92 -21.66 -7.00
N HIS A 317 -1.41 -22.30 -5.94
CA HIS A 317 -2.13 -23.26 -5.15
C HIS A 317 -2.53 -22.63 -3.81
N LEU A 318 -3.77 -22.85 -3.38
CA LEU A 318 -4.28 -22.41 -2.07
C LEU A 318 -5.11 -23.54 -1.47
N PRO A 319 -4.52 -24.34 -0.55
CA PRO A 319 -5.28 -25.38 0.18
C PRO A 319 -6.47 -24.75 0.91
N GLY A 320 -7.61 -25.42 0.88
CA GLY A 320 -8.82 -24.97 1.55
C GLY A 320 -9.49 -23.74 0.93
N ALA A 321 -9.17 -23.41 -0.33
CA ALA A 321 -9.81 -22.29 -1.04
C ALA A 321 -11.33 -22.46 -1.22
N ASP A 322 -11.82 -23.69 -1.18
CA ASP A 322 -13.25 -24.05 -1.18
C ASP A 322 -13.92 -23.89 0.19
N GLN A 323 -13.15 -23.56 1.22
CA GLN A 323 -13.57 -23.43 2.63
C GLN A 323 -14.12 -24.71 3.26
N LEU A 324 -13.90 -25.87 2.64
CA LEU A 324 -14.27 -27.18 3.20
C LEU A 324 -13.19 -27.72 4.16
N THR A 325 -11.97 -27.24 4.03
CA THR A 325 -10.82 -27.50 4.89
C THR A 325 -10.19 -26.19 5.37
N PRO A 326 -9.35 -26.20 6.41
CA PRO A 326 -8.63 -24.99 6.84
C PRO A 326 -7.84 -24.37 5.69
N VAL A 327 -7.94 -23.07 5.51
CA VAL A 327 -7.23 -22.31 4.47
C VAL A 327 -5.74 -22.30 4.77
N GLY A 328 -4.95 -22.78 3.82
CA GLY A 328 -3.47 -22.77 3.86
C GLY A 328 -2.87 -21.42 3.41
N GLU A 329 -1.58 -21.46 3.07
CA GLU A 329 -0.87 -20.34 2.46
C GLU A 329 -1.02 -20.36 0.94
N VAL A 330 -0.90 -19.18 0.30
CA VAL A 330 -0.84 -19.08 -1.15
C VAL A 330 0.57 -19.50 -1.61
N GLU A 331 0.64 -20.55 -2.41
CA GLU A 331 1.87 -21.01 -3.06
C GLU A 331 1.84 -20.62 -4.53
N VAL A 332 2.64 -19.63 -4.91
CA VAL A 332 2.74 -19.18 -6.30
C VAL A 332 3.52 -20.19 -7.11
N VAL A 333 2.90 -20.77 -8.13
CA VAL A 333 3.48 -21.75 -9.04
C VAL A 333 4.16 -21.07 -10.22
N ALA A 334 3.51 -20.08 -10.80
CA ALA A 334 4.04 -19.33 -11.93
C ALA A 334 3.48 -17.89 -11.95
N THR A 335 4.30 -16.96 -12.40
CA THR A 335 3.91 -15.58 -12.64
C THR A 335 4.26 -15.19 -14.07
N ILE A 336 3.28 -14.67 -14.79
CA ILE A 336 3.42 -14.11 -16.14
C ILE A 336 3.23 -12.60 -16.04
N ASN A 337 4.18 -11.84 -16.57
CA ASN A 337 4.11 -10.39 -16.65
C ASN A 337 4.25 -9.96 -18.11
N ALA A 338 3.26 -9.21 -18.61
CA ALA A 338 3.17 -8.77 -20.01
C ALA A 338 3.40 -9.92 -21.02
N GLY A 339 2.81 -11.08 -20.75
CA GLY A 339 2.91 -12.26 -21.60
C GLY A 339 4.22 -13.07 -21.47
N ARG A 340 5.12 -12.70 -20.54
CA ARG A 340 6.38 -13.41 -20.29
C ARG A 340 6.34 -14.15 -18.96
N LEU A 341 6.75 -15.40 -18.93
CA LEU A 341 6.98 -16.14 -17.70
C LEU A 341 8.17 -15.51 -16.96
N VAL A 342 7.93 -14.94 -15.78
CA VAL A 342 8.94 -14.23 -14.98
C VAL A 342 9.31 -14.97 -13.70
N PHE A 343 8.46 -15.93 -13.27
CA PHE A 343 8.72 -16.80 -12.14
C PHE A 343 8.04 -18.16 -12.31
N GLY A 344 8.70 -19.21 -11.82
CA GLY A 344 8.15 -20.57 -11.74
C GLY A 344 8.04 -21.28 -13.07
N GLU A 345 7.18 -22.29 -13.11
CA GLU A 345 6.91 -23.13 -14.29
C GLU A 345 5.40 -23.27 -14.47
N LEU A 346 4.95 -23.26 -15.72
CA LEU A 346 3.55 -23.55 -16.00
C LEU A 346 3.30 -25.06 -15.87
N PRO A 347 2.17 -25.49 -15.29
CA PRO A 347 1.83 -26.91 -15.25
C PRO A 347 1.76 -27.47 -16.69
N PRO A 348 2.08 -28.72 -16.88
CA PRO A 348 1.94 -29.36 -18.19
C PRO A 348 0.49 -29.29 -18.66
N ALA A 349 0.30 -29.12 -19.97
CA ALA A 349 -1.01 -29.00 -20.62
C ALA A 349 -1.87 -30.25 -20.46
#